data_0e899b7c93f47a91c4f6b0a3d9560c75
#
_entry.id   0e899b7c93f47a91c4f6b0a3d9560c75
#
_cell.length_a   1.000
_cell.length_b   1.000
_cell.length_c   1.000
_cell.angle_alpha   90.00
_cell.angle_beta   90.00
_cell.angle_gamma   90.00
#
_symmetry.space_group_name_H-M   'P 1'
#
loop_
_entity.id
_entity.type
_entity.pdbx_description
1 polymer ?
#
loop_
_entity_poly.entity_id
_entity_poly.type
_entity_poly.pdbx_seq_one_letter_code
_entity_poly.pdbx_strand_id
1 'polypeptide(L)'
;MKYFKKNNELFENLFVLEMANNHWGSLDRGLKIIRDHAFVVRFNNMKAAIKLQFRDVDKFIHPEFKGNQDNRYIKKTEATKLNKADFARMVEEIRYMSCIPMATPFDEKSVDLCVEFNMPIIKLASSDVNDWVLIDKIASTRLPVIASTGGASEKDLDDLVRYFEKRDIPLSINHCVSLYPSEDDILMLDQI
;
A
#
# COMPACT_ATOMS: atom_id res chain seq x y z
N MET A 1 -9.95 -13.72 19.72
CA MET A 1 -9.29 -12.41 20.03
C MET A 1 -8.09 -12.48 20.98
N LYS A 2 -7.36 -13.58 21.08
CA LYS A 2 -6.17 -13.71 21.96
C LYS A 2 -4.81 -13.72 21.25
N TYR A 3 -4.79 -13.61 19.92
CA TYR A 3 -3.60 -13.93 19.12
C TYR A 3 -2.79 -12.73 18.62
N PHE A 4 -3.29 -11.50 18.74
CA PHE A 4 -2.62 -10.30 18.20
C PHE A 4 -1.70 -9.55 19.19
N LYS A 5 -1.32 -10.14 20.31
CA LYS A 5 -0.63 -9.42 21.41
C LYS A 5 0.85 -9.14 21.21
N LYS A 6 1.52 -9.63 20.15
CA LYS A 6 3.00 -9.56 20.11
C LYS A 6 3.60 -8.42 19.28
N ASN A 7 2.82 -7.69 18.46
CA ASN A 7 3.34 -6.58 17.65
C ASN A 7 2.31 -5.46 17.40
N ASN A 8 1.41 -5.20 18.34
CA ASN A 8 0.39 -4.15 18.19
C ASN A 8 0.96 -2.73 18.18
N GLU A 9 2.14 -2.50 18.76
CA GLU A 9 2.72 -1.16 18.84
C GLU A 9 2.99 -0.53 17.47
N LEU A 10 3.28 -1.36 16.44
CA LEU A 10 3.55 -0.85 15.10
C LEU A 10 2.30 -0.21 14.47
N PHE A 11 1.15 -0.86 14.63
CA PHE A 11 -0.14 -0.41 14.06
C PHE A 11 -0.91 0.55 14.96
N GLU A 12 -0.54 0.60 16.24
CA GLU A 12 -1.24 1.43 17.22
C GLU A 12 -1.11 2.91 16.89
N ASN A 13 -2.24 3.59 16.78
CA ASN A 13 -2.35 5.01 16.44
C ASN A 13 -1.60 5.38 15.14
N LEU A 14 -1.46 4.46 14.21
CA LEU A 14 -0.79 4.68 12.94
C LEU A 14 -1.75 5.30 11.91
N PHE A 15 -1.44 6.52 11.49
CA PHE A 15 -2.08 7.13 10.32
C PHE A 15 -1.33 6.74 9.05
N VAL A 16 -2.05 6.33 8.01
CA VAL A 16 -1.47 6.03 6.71
C VAL A 16 -1.86 7.12 5.71
N LEU A 17 -0.91 7.93 5.32
CA LEU A 17 -1.08 9.02 4.37
C LEU A 17 -0.80 8.52 2.95
N GLU A 18 -1.82 8.55 2.10
CA GLU A 18 -1.76 8.00 0.75
C GLU A 18 -1.18 9.00 -0.24
N MET A 19 -0.05 8.70 -0.85
CA MET A 19 0.45 9.43 -2.01
C MET A 19 -0.16 8.89 -3.31
N ALA A 20 -0.34 7.57 -3.41
CA ALA A 20 -0.74 6.91 -4.66
C ALA A 20 0.13 7.38 -5.84
N ASN A 21 -0.52 7.71 -6.98
CA ASN A 21 0.14 8.24 -8.17
C ASN A 21 0.05 9.79 -8.28
N ASN A 22 -0.22 10.50 -7.17
CA ASN A 22 -0.35 11.96 -7.18
C ASN A 22 0.96 12.70 -7.45
N HIS A 23 2.09 11.99 -7.46
CA HIS A 23 3.38 12.50 -7.96
C HIS A 23 3.38 12.74 -9.48
N TRP A 24 2.47 12.13 -10.24
CA TRP A 24 2.26 12.30 -11.69
C TRP A 24 3.54 12.07 -12.53
N GLY A 25 4.39 11.10 -12.12
CA GLY A 25 5.66 10.82 -12.79
C GLY A 25 6.78 11.85 -12.52
N SER A 26 6.60 12.74 -11.53
CA SER A 26 7.58 13.76 -11.16
C SER A 26 8.12 13.48 -9.76
N LEU A 27 9.45 13.30 -9.65
CA LEU A 27 10.14 13.17 -8.38
C LEU A 27 9.96 14.42 -7.51
N ASP A 28 10.13 15.61 -8.06
CA ASP A 28 10.03 16.88 -7.31
C ASP A 28 8.63 17.04 -6.69
N ARG A 29 7.58 16.68 -7.45
CA ARG A 29 6.21 16.68 -6.94
C ARG A 29 6.02 15.64 -5.84
N GLY A 30 6.57 14.44 -5.99
CA GLY A 30 6.56 13.41 -4.97
C GLY A 30 7.24 13.88 -3.68
N LEU A 31 8.43 14.46 -3.77
CA LEU A 31 9.16 15.03 -2.63
C LEU A 31 8.38 16.17 -1.95
N LYS A 32 7.72 17.02 -2.75
CA LYS A 32 6.87 18.08 -2.19
C LYS A 32 5.70 17.50 -1.39
N ILE A 33 4.98 16.50 -1.92
CA ILE A 33 3.87 15.85 -1.22
C ILE A 33 4.35 15.22 0.09
N ILE A 34 5.51 14.56 0.09
CA ILE A 34 6.12 13.98 1.30
C ILE A 34 6.34 15.06 2.36
N ARG A 35 6.92 16.19 1.99
CA ARG A 35 7.19 17.31 2.92
C ARG A 35 5.92 17.92 3.46
N ASP A 36 4.91 18.12 2.60
CA ASP A 36 3.60 18.66 3.01
C ASP A 36 2.90 17.72 4.02
N HIS A 37 2.89 16.40 3.74
CA HIS A 37 2.37 15.40 4.67
C HIS A 37 3.13 15.40 5.99
N ALA A 38 4.46 15.38 5.95
CA ALA A 38 5.29 15.35 7.14
C ALA A 38 5.16 16.63 7.99
N PHE A 39 4.89 17.77 7.37
CA PHE A 39 4.57 19.00 8.10
C PHE A 39 3.31 18.82 8.94
N VAL A 40 2.23 18.29 8.36
CA VAL A 40 0.97 18.03 9.08
C VAL A 40 1.17 17.01 10.20
N VAL A 41 1.93 15.93 9.94
CA VAL A 41 2.26 14.89 10.93
C VAL A 41 2.97 15.49 12.14
N ARG A 42 3.99 16.31 11.92
CA ARG A 42 4.75 16.95 12.98
C ARG A 42 3.92 17.98 13.74
N PHE A 43 3.15 18.80 13.02
CA PHE A 43 2.29 19.80 13.63
C PHE A 43 1.27 19.19 14.60
N ASN A 44 0.74 18.01 14.28
CA ASN A 44 -0.24 17.30 15.09
C ASN A 44 0.38 16.25 16.03
N ASN A 45 1.71 16.13 16.09
CA ASN A 45 2.42 15.12 16.87
C ASN A 45 1.89 13.69 16.64
N MET A 46 1.71 13.31 15.37
CA MET A 46 1.12 12.03 14.97
C MET A 46 2.19 11.01 14.60
N LYS A 47 1.89 9.72 14.79
CA LYS A 47 2.62 8.61 14.18
C LYS A 47 2.03 8.34 12.80
N ALA A 48 2.83 8.45 11.75
CA ALA A 48 2.31 8.27 10.40
C ALA A 48 3.25 7.52 9.47
N ALA A 49 2.65 6.74 8.57
CA ALA A 49 3.29 6.19 7.39
C ALA A 49 2.89 7.01 6.16
N ILE A 50 3.82 7.22 5.23
CA ILE A 50 3.53 7.74 3.90
C ILE A 50 3.61 6.57 2.92
N LYS A 51 2.49 6.32 2.22
CA LYS A 51 2.31 5.13 1.40
C LYS A 51 2.49 5.42 -0.07
N LEU A 52 3.46 4.74 -0.67
CA LEU A 52 3.76 4.70 -2.10
C LEU A 52 3.02 3.53 -2.77
N GLN A 53 3.03 3.51 -4.09
CA GLN A 53 2.57 2.38 -4.90
C GLN A 53 3.70 1.92 -5.81
N PHE A 54 4.04 0.63 -5.74
CA PHE A 54 5.04 0.01 -6.60
C PHE A 54 4.36 -0.92 -7.61
N ARG A 55 4.76 -0.79 -8.86
CA ARG A 55 4.23 -1.57 -9.96
C ARG A 55 5.25 -1.73 -11.06
N ASP A 56 5.46 -2.95 -11.53
CA ASP A 56 6.21 -3.19 -12.76
C ASP A 56 5.32 -2.84 -13.97
N VAL A 57 5.29 -1.56 -14.32
CA VAL A 57 4.43 -1.02 -15.39
C VAL A 57 4.65 -1.77 -16.71
N ASP A 58 5.89 -2.23 -16.96
CA ASP A 58 6.23 -2.91 -18.21
C ASP A 58 5.58 -4.29 -18.32
N LYS A 59 5.26 -4.95 -17.20
CA LYS A 59 4.55 -6.24 -17.15
C LYS A 59 3.07 -6.08 -16.81
N PHE A 60 2.72 -5.03 -16.07
CA PHE A 60 1.36 -4.79 -15.61
C PHE A 60 0.38 -4.54 -16.77
N ILE A 61 0.84 -3.82 -17.81
CA ILE A 61 0.03 -3.56 -19.00
C ILE A 61 0.25 -4.70 -20.00
N HIS A 62 -0.84 -5.38 -20.36
CA HIS A 62 -0.78 -6.43 -21.39
C HIS A 62 -0.14 -5.89 -22.68
N PRO A 63 0.76 -6.63 -23.33
CA PRO A 63 1.52 -6.13 -24.49
C PRO A 63 0.68 -5.51 -25.60
N GLU A 64 -0.49 -6.08 -25.90
CA GLU A 64 -1.41 -5.59 -26.93
C GLU A 64 -2.02 -4.23 -26.63
N PHE A 65 -2.03 -3.81 -25.35
CA PHE A 65 -2.63 -2.54 -24.91
C PHE A 65 -1.60 -1.48 -24.55
N LYS A 66 -0.30 -1.77 -24.63
CA LYS A 66 0.74 -0.79 -24.37
C LYS A 66 0.62 0.40 -25.33
N GLY A 67 0.72 1.61 -24.79
CA GLY A 67 0.61 2.86 -25.56
C GLY A 67 -0.82 3.21 -25.96
N ASN A 68 -1.83 2.48 -25.52
CA ASN A 68 -3.24 2.79 -25.83
C ASN A 68 -3.68 4.07 -25.10
N GLN A 69 -3.72 5.17 -25.85
CA GLN A 69 -4.08 6.49 -25.33
C GLN A 69 -5.59 6.69 -25.14
N ASP A 70 -6.43 5.83 -25.71
CA ASP A 70 -7.90 5.88 -25.57
C ASP A 70 -8.33 5.30 -24.22
N ASN A 71 -7.52 4.38 -23.64
CA ASN A 71 -7.76 3.84 -22.32
C ASN A 71 -7.14 4.75 -21.24
N ARG A 72 -7.99 5.48 -20.52
CA ARG A 72 -7.55 6.43 -19.48
C ARG A 72 -6.66 5.81 -18.38
N TYR A 73 -6.87 4.52 -18.06
CA TYR A 73 -6.11 3.84 -17.03
C TYR A 73 -4.70 3.50 -17.50
N ILE A 74 -4.56 3.02 -18.73
CA ILE A 74 -3.26 2.74 -19.34
C ILE A 74 -2.46 4.02 -19.48
N LYS A 75 -3.08 5.04 -20.10
CA LYS A 75 -2.48 6.37 -20.24
C LYS A 75 -1.98 6.94 -18.91
N LYS A 76 -2.81 6.87 -17.86
CA LYS A 76 -2.44 7.32 -16.52
C LYS A 76 -1.28 6.50 -15.95
N THR A 77 -1.33 5.17 -16.07
CA THR A 77 -0.32 4.27 -15.53
C THR A 77 1.05 4.52 -16.18
N GLU A 78 1.09 4.67 -17.51
CA GLU A 78 2.31 4.99 -18.24
C GLU A 78 2.84 6.39 -17.90
N ALA A 79 1.97 7.40 -17.86
CA ALA A 79 2.33 8.78 -17.56
C ALA A 79 2.83 9.00 -16.12
N THR A 80 2.45 8.12 -15.20
CA THR A 80 2.87 8.20 -13.79
C THR A 80 4.01 7.26 -13.43
N LYS A 81 4.62 6.58 -14.41
CA LYS A 81 5.77 5.70 -14.19
C LYS A 81 6.94 6.50 -13.63
N LEU A 82 7.52 6.00 -12.54
CA LEU A 82 8.78 6.44 -11.97
C LEU A 82 9.82 5.33 -12.06
N ASN A 83 11.08 5.70 -12.12
CA ASN A 83 12.17 4.75 -12.05
C ASN A 83 12.50 4.39 -10.59
N LYS A 84 13.31 3.34 -10.43
CA LYS A 84 13.72 2.85 -9.10
C LYS A 84 14.49 3.90 -8.30
N ALA A 85 15.34 4.71 -8.95
CA ALA A 85 16.12 5.74 -8.27
C ALA A 85 15.22 6.85 -7.70
N ASP A 86 14.16 7.22 -8.42
CA ASP A 86 13.18 8.20 -7.95
C ASP A 86 12.43 7.68 -6.72
N PHE A 87 12.01 6.40 -6.73
CA PHE A 87 11.40 5.77 -5.56
C PHE A 87 12.37 5.70 -4.37
N ALA A 88 13.64 5.36 -4.60
CA ALA A 88 14.65 5.36 -3.54
C ALA A 88 14.78 6.74 -2.89
N ARG A 89 14.82 7.81 -3.69
CA ARG A 89 14.87 9.19 -3.19
C ARG A 89 13.64 9.56 -2.37
N MET A 90 12.44 9.16 -2.80
CA MET A 90 11.21 9.38 -2.01
C MET A 90 11.23 8.62 -0.69
N VAL A 91 11.69 7.37 -0.67
CA VAL A 91 11.81 6.57 0.54
C VAL A 91 12.81 7.19 1.53
N GLU A 92 13.95 7.65 1.04
CA GLU A 92 14.92 8.41 1.84
C GLU A 92 14.32 9.67 2.44
N GLU A 93 13.59 10.45 1.63
CA GLU A 93 12.92 11.67 2.09
C GLU A 93 11.87 11.38 3.17
N ILE A 94 11.06 10.32 3.00
CA ILE A 94 10.07 9.90 4.00
C ILE A 94 10.76 9.63 5.35
N ARG A 95 11.89 8.91 5.34
CA ARG A 95 12.67 8.63 6.57
C ARG A 95 13.29 9.90 7.15
N TYR A 96 13.88 10.72 6.30
CA TYR A 96 14.47 12.01 6.71
C TYR A 96 13.44 12.90 7.41
N MET A 97 12.20 12.87 6.93
CA MET A 97 11.09 13.61 7.51
C MET A 97 10.46 12.93 8.75
N SER A 98 11.09 11.85 9.27
CA SER A 98 10.63 11.09 10.45
C SER A 98 9.26 10.42 10.27
N CYS A 99 8.87 10.13 9.04
CA CYS A 99 7.70 9.31 8.72
C CYS A 99 8.12 7.87 8.40
N ILE A 100 7.17 6.95 8.52
CA ILE A 100 7.37 5.53 8.22
C ILE A 100 7.15 5.33 6.71
N PRO A 101 8.14 4.83 5.94
CA PRO A 101 7.90 4.48 4.55
C PRO A 101 7.05 3.20 4.47
N MET A 102 6.07 3.21 3.59
CA MET A 102 5.18 2.09 3.33
C MET A 102 4.88 2.02 1.83
N ALA A 103 4.63 0.83 1.29
CA ALA A 103 4.21 0.71 -0.10
C ALA A 103 3.13 -0.35 -0.28
N THR A 104 2.30 -0.14 -1.32
CA THR A 104 1.45 -1.17 -1.92
C THR A 104 2.19 -1.73 -3.13
N PRO A 105 2.72 -2.97 -3.07
CA PRO A 105 3.19 -3.67 -4.25
C PRO A 105 2.00 -4.29 -4.99
N PHE A 106 1.99 -4.19 -6.33
CA PHE A 106 0.96 -4.79 -7.19
C PHE A 106 1.47 -5.98 -8.00
N ASP A 107 2.68 -6.44 -7.71
CA ASP A 107 3.32 -7.59 -8.33
C ASP A 107 4.50 -8.07 -7.47
N GLU A 108 5.00 -9.27 -7.74
CA GLU A 108 6.05 -9.91 -6.94
C GLU A 108 7.38 -9.14 -7.01
N LYS A 109 7.70 -8.52 -8.17
CA LYS A 109 8.90 -7.69 -8.31
C LYS A 109 8.81 -6.42 -7.47
N SER A 110 7.61 -5.88 -7.32
CA SER A 110 7.33 -4.75 -6.44
C SER A 110 7.46 -5.12 -4.96
N VAL A 111 7.19 -6.38 -4.59
CA VAL A 111 7.49 -6.90 -3.24
C VAL A 111 9.00 -6.94 -3.00
N ASP A 112 9.78 -7.37 -4.00
CA ASP A 112 11.25 -7.35 -3.90
C ASP A 112 11.78 -5.93 -3.68
N LEU A 113 11.18 -4.91 -4.32
CA LEU A 113 11.51 -3.51 -4.05
C LEU A 113 11.18 -3.08 -2.62
N CYS A 114 10.08 -3.58 -2.03
CA CYS A 114 9.76 -3.30 -0.63
C CYS A 114 10.86 -3.83 0.30
N VAL A 115 11.37 -5.03 0.04
CA VAL A 115 12.49 -5.62 0.80
C VAL A 115 13.77 -4.82 0.58
N GLU A 116 14.12 -4.53 -0.67
CA GLU A 116 15.33 -3.78 -1.02
C GLU A 116 15.37 -2.39 -0.38
N PHE A 117 14.22 -1.71 -0.35
CA PHE A 117 14.10 -0.40 0.29
C PHE A 117 13.88 -0.49 1.81
N ASN A 118 13.97 -1.69 2.40
CA ASN A 118 13.76 -1.92 3.83
C ASN A 118 12.44 -1.32 4.34
N MET A 119 11.34 -1.56 3.62
CA MET A 119 10.01 -1.12 4.07
C MET A 119 9.64 -1.84 5.37
N PRO A 120 9.23 -1.14 6.44
CA PRO A 120 8.84 -1.79 7.68
C PRO A 120 7.43 -2.40 7.64
N ILE A 121 6.61 -2.01 6.67
CA ILE A 121 5.21 -2.43 6.52
C ILE A 121 4.88 -2.56 5.03
N ILE A 122 4.16 -3.61 4.66
CA ILE A 122 3.60 -3.78 3.31
C ILE A 122 2.08 -3.60 3.35
N LYS A 123 1.52 -2.95 2.33
CA LYS A 123 0.08 -2.84 2.15
C LYS A 123 -0.40 -3.81 1.07
N LEU A 124 -1.34 -4.67 1.42
CA LEU A 124 -2.10 -5.48 0.46
C LEU A 124 -3.35 -4.70 0.04
N ALA A 125 -3.51 -4.45 -1.26
CA ALA A 125 -4.66 -3.72 -1.78
C ALA A 125 -5.94 -4.59 -1.77
N SER A 126 -7.11 -3.95 -1.77
CA SER A 126 -8.39 -4.66 -1.86
C SER A 126 -8.51 -5.53 -3.11
N SER A 127 -7.95 -5.08 -4.23
CA SER A 127 -7.94 -5.82 -5.50
C SER A 127 -7.20 -7.15 -5.43
N ASP A 128 -6.30 -7.30 -4.45
CA ASP A 128 -5.31 -8.36 -4.43
C ASP A 128 -5.50 -9.35 -3.25
N VAL A 129 -6.59 -9.20 -2.48
CA VAL A 129 -6.88 -10.08 -1.32
C VAL A 129 -7.10 -11.55 -1.70
N ASN A 130 -7.34 -11.83 -2.98
CA ASN A 130 -7.49 -13.17 -3.54
C ASN A 130 -6.34 -13.56 -4.49
N ASP A 131 -5.33 -12.71 -4.62
CA ASP A 131 -4.10 -13.01 -5.36
C ASP A 131 -3.13 -13.78 -4.45
N TRP A 132 -3.32 -15.10 -4.38
CA TRP A 132 -2.52 -15.96 -3.52
C TRP A 132 -1.06 -16.05 -3.92
N VAL A 133 -0.70 -15.76 -5.18
CA VAL A 133 0.70 -15.69 -5.63
C VAL A 133 1.38 -14.48 -5.01
N LEU A 134 0.73 -13.32 -5.08
CA LEU A 134 1.22 -12.09 -4.47
C LEU A 134 1.22 -12.19 -2.94
N ILE A 135 0.16 -12.75 -2.35
CA ILE A 135 0.04 -12.94 -0.89
C ILE A 135 1.17 -13.83 -0.37
N ASP A 136 1.49 -14.95 -1.05
CA ASP A 136 2.58 -15.84 -0.67
C ASP A 136 3.94 -15.13 -0.76
N LYS A 137 4.15 -14.37 -1.83
CA LYS A 137 5.35 -13.54 -2.00
C LYS A 137 5.50 -12.50 -0.88
N ILE A 138 4.41 -11.80 -0.51
CA ILE A 138 4.40 -10.85 0.61
C ILE A 138 4.72 -11.57 1.92
N ALA A 139 4.07 -12.71 2.19
CA ALA A 139 4.30 -13.48 3.41
C ALA A 139 5.73 -14.01 3.53
N SER A 140 6.39 -14.32 2.40
CA SER A 140 7.79 -14.74 2.39
C SER A 140 8.76 -13.70 2.95
N THR A 141 8.39 -12.42 2.92
CA THR A 141 9.20 -11.32 3.48
C THR A 141 9.19 -11.28 5.00
N ARG A 142 8.21 -11.89 5.65
CA ARG A 142 7.98 -11.81 7.10
C ARG A 142 7.70 -10.39 7.63
N LEU A 143 7.48 -9.42 6.75
CA LEU A 143 7.16 -8.06 7.15
C LEU A 143 5.70 -7.95 7.63
N PRO A 144 5.41 -7.03 8.57
CA PRO A 144 4.05 -6.68 8.95
C PRO A 144 3.20 -6.23 7.75
N VAL A 145 1.93 -6.62 7.73
CA VAL A 145 1.03 -6.36 6.61
C VAL A 145 -0.21 -5.61 7.08
N ILE A 146 -0.63 -4.61 6.31
CA ILE A 146 -1.97 -4.02 6.42
C ILE A 146 -2.75 -4.45 5.17
N ALA A 147 -3.89 -5.10 5.32
CA ALA A 147 -4.75 -5.50 4.21
C ALA A 147 -6.02 -4.66 4.14
N SER A 148 -6.44 -4.25 2.95
CA SER A 148 -7.76 -3.65 2.72
C SER A 148 -8.74 -4.70 2.22
N THR A 149 -10.01 -4.58 2.61
CA THR A 149 -10.99 -5.67 2.49
C THR A 149 -12.10 -5.41 1.47
N GLY A 150 -12.01 -4.31 0.72
CA GLY A 150 -13.06 -3.95 -0.22
C GLY A 150 -13.28 -5.02 -1.30
N GLY A 151 -14.53 -5.50 -1.41
CA GLY A 151 -14.91 -6.55 -2.36
C GLY A 151 -14.56 -7.97 -1.93
N ALA A 152 -13.93 -8.19 -0.77
CA ALA A 152 -13.67 -9.51 -0.22
C ALA A 152 -14.91 -10.05 0.49
N SER A 153 -15.14 -11.37 0.41
CA SER A 153 -16.11 -12.06 1.25
C SER A 153 -15.53 -12.32 2.65
N GLU A 154 -16.40 -12.58 3.64
CA GLU A 154 -15.97 -13.00 4.98
C GLU A 154 -15.06 -14.22 4.93
N LYS A 155 -15.37 -15.16 4.03
CA LYS A 155 -14.53 -16.34 3.83
C LYS A 155 -13.13 -15.98 3.34
N ASP A 156 -13.01 -15.06 2.40
CA ASP A 156 -11.70 -14.61 1.89
C ASP A 156 -10.87 -13.96 3.02
N LEU A 157 -11.55 -13.19 3.89
CA LEU A 157 -10.89 -12.56 5.03
C LEU A 157 -10.46 -13.59 6.08
N ASP A 158 -11.30 -14.56 6.38
CA ASP A 158 -10.96 -15.67 7.28
C ASP A 158 -9.75 -16.46 6.76
N ASP A 159 -9.73 -16.77 5.48
CA ASP A 159 -8.62 -17.48 4.85
C ASP A 159 -7.32 -16.65 4.90
N LEU A 160 -7.41 -15.34 4.62
CA LEU A 160 -6.29 -14.41 4.70
C LEU A 160 -5.74 -14.30 6.13
N VAL A 161 -6.60 -14.09 7.11
CA VAL A 161 -6.21 -13.99 8.53
C VAL A 161 -5.50 -15.25 8.99
N ARG A 162 -6.10 -16.42 8.75
CA ARG A 162 -5.52 -17.72 9.12
C ARG A 162 -4.18 -17.97 8.42
N TYR A 163 -4.04 -17.49 7.18
CA TYR A 163 -2.81 -17.65 6.41
C TYR A 163 -1.63 -16.90 7.06
N PHE A 164 -1.83 -15.64 7.47
CA PHE A 164 -0.81 -14.83 8.12
C PHE A 164 -0.58 -15.25 9.58
N GLU A 165 -1.64 -15.59 10.33
CA GLU A 165 -1.54 -16.11 11.71
C GLU A 165 -0.68 -17.38 11.79
N LYS A 166 -0.93 -18.36 10.91
CA LYS A 166 -0.14 -19.60 10.88
C LYS A 166 1.36 -19.37 10.61
N ARG A 167 1.71 -18.20 10.08
CA ARG A 167 3.08 -17.81 9.78
C ARG A 167 3.68 -16.85 10.80
N ASP A 168 2.93 -16.52 11.85
CA ASP A 168 3.34 -15.53 12.87
C ASP A 168 3.74 -14.18 12.25
N ILE A 169 3.00 -13.74 11.23
CA ILE A 169 3.19 -12.46 10.53
C ILE A 169 2.13 -11.48 11.05
N PRO A 170 2.52 -10.30 11.57
CA PRO A 170 1.56 -9.30 12.03
C PRO A 170 0.66 -8.81 10.88
N LEU A 171 -0.64 -8.88 11.09
CA LEU A 171 -1.66 -8.43 10.13
C LEU A 171 -2.60 -7.43 10.80
N SER A 172 -2.86 -6.32 10.12
CA SER A 172 -3.95 -5.39 10.42
C SER A 172 -4.90 -5.35 9.23
N ILE A 173 -6.19 -5.22 9.49
CA ILE A 173 -7.23 -5.18 8.45
C ILE A 173 -7.91 -3.83 8.47
N ASN A 174 -8.02 -3.20 7.29
CA ASN A 174 -8.78 -1.98 7.10
C ASN A 174 -10.14 -2.34 6.48
N HIS A 175 -11.21 -1.91 7.12
CA HIS A 175 -12.52 -1.90 6.49
C HIS A 175 -12.51 -0.98 5.27
N CYS A 176 -12.98 -1.47 4.11
CA CYS A 176 -13.02 -0.73 2.86
C CYS A 176 -14.27 -1.06 2.06
N VAL A 177 -14.89 -0.03 1.52
CA VAL A 177 -15.92 -0.16 0.48
C VAL A 177 -15.29 0.18 -0.86
N SER A 178 -15.30 -0.78 -1.82
CA SER A 178 -14.64 -0.63 -3.13
C SER A 178 -15.49 0.15 -4.15
N LEU A 179 -15.97 1.32 -3.75
CA LEU A 179 -16.70 2.24 -4.60
C LEU A 179 -16.07 3.64 -4.55
N TYR A 180 -15.87 4.27 -5.72
CA TYR A 180 -15.21 5.57 -5.85
C TYR A 180 -16.01 6.53 -6.73
N PRO A 181 -16.60 7.61 -6.20
CA PRO A 181 -16.69 7.96 -4.77
C PRO A 181 -17.64 7.05 -4.00
N SER A 182 -17.45 6.95 -2.67
CA SER A 182 -18.39 6.28 -1.78
C SER A 182 -19.37 7.30 -1.20
N GLU A 183 -20.65 6.97 -1.23
CA GLU A 183 -21.69 7.74 -0.51
C GLU A 183 -21.70 7.34 0.97
N ASP A 184 -22.14 8.23 1.85
CA ASP A 184 -22.07 8.02 3.29
C ASP A 184 -22.90 6.83 3.79
N ASP A 185 -24.04 6.57 3.14
CA ASP A 185 -24.98 5.50 3.49
C ASP A 185 -24.49 4.08 3.17
N ILE A 186 -23.46 3.96 2.31
CA ILE A 186 -22.88 2.67 1.92
C ILE A 186 -21.56 2.35 2.65
N LEU A 187 -21.10 3.21 3.54
CA LEU A 187 -19.82 3.01 4.23
C LEU A 187 -19.82 1.83 5.20
N MET A 188 -20.99 1.35 5.62
CA MET A 188 -21.16 0.17 6.48
C MET A 188 -20.24 0.20 7.73
N LEU A 189 -20.20 1.35 8.42
CA LEU A 189 -19.28 1.58 9.55
C LEU A 189 -19.62 0.73 10.79
N ASP A 190 -20.80 0.12 10.82
CA ASP A 190 -21.22 -0.84 11.83
C ASP A 190 -20.48 -2.19 11.75
N GLN A 191 -19.68 -2.39 10.72
CA GLN A 191 -18.85 -3.59 10.55
C GLN A 191 -17.41 -3.42 11.10
N ILE A 192 -17.08 -2.30 11.71
CA ILE A 192 -15.75 -2.02 12.27
C ILE A 192 -15.62 -2.49 13.73
#